data_bba2a4fc843c8ae354e0516048727e5d
#
_entry.id   bba2a4fc843c8ae354e0516048727e5d
#
_cell.length_a   1.000
_cell.length_b   1.000
_cell.length_c   1.000
_cell.angle_alpha   90.00
_cell.angle_beta   90.00
_cell.angle_gamma   90.00
#
_symmetry.space_group_name_H-M   'P 1'
#
loop_
_entity.id
_entity.type
_entity.pdbx_description
1 polymer ?
#
loop_
_entity_poly.entity_id
_entity_poly.type
_entity_poly.pdbx_seq_one_letter_code
_entity_poly.pdbx_strand_id
1 'polypeptide(L)'
;NQSGYDGQKIANRGVVVVSINYRLGPLGFLAHPALTKESGSSGNYGFMDQVAALEWVKRNIRSFGGNPNQVTIFGESAGGTSVMALLSSPSSKGLVDGAIAQSPWFTEKNVAELSGEASAETMGATWTEAIAPGKGLAALREIPAEDLVGDGRIDLPMYVTADGDFLPSSVESIFARGEQLDVPLIVGTNADEGTMFVAMEGYRTKADFEKGLKDLYGDAAAAMLKLYPVMQESEVRGTVNQWLTDSWFLRAARGFLESSSNKTAPAYQYHFTRTIPGNTLGAHHGAELRYVFNTLGDQNTFGGETAAEDLALAESIIAYWTQFAKTGNPNLEGLEYWPEYGATRSYLKLGDSITSGRALGAQRLDQFEAIRRGTKLAAPPSITKQ
;
A
#
# COMPACT_ATOMS: atom_id res chain seq x y z
N ASN A 1 -2.98 -17.45 9.38
CA ASN A 1 -2.19 -18.07 8.29
C ASN A 1 -3.15 -18.44 7.16
N GLN A 2 -3.15 -17.64 6.11
CA GLN A 2 -3.82 -17.99 4.87
C GLN A 2 -2.79 -18.74 4.00
N SER A 3 -3.17 -19.83 3.36
CA SER A 3 -2.28 -20.66 2.51
C SER A 3 -1.60 -19.86 1.39
N GLY A 4 -2.26 -18.77 0.92
CA GLY A 4 -1.74 -17.87 -0.09
C GLY A 4 -0.45 -17.12 0.28
N TYR A 5 -0.09 -17.06 1.56
CA TYR A 5 1.11 -16.37 2.08
C TYR A 5 2.16 -17.35 2.63
N ASP A 6 2.17 -18.61 2.17
CA ASP A 6 3.20 -19.55 2.57
C ASP A 6 4.57 -19.20 1.96
N GLY A 7 5.49 -18.76 2.81
CA GLY A 7 6.85 -18.37 2.43
C GLY A 7 7.80 -19.51 2.07
N GLN A 8 7.37 -20.78 2.10
CA GLN A 8 8.24 -21.93 1.88
C GLN A 8 8.97 -21.87 0.52
N LYS A 9 8.27 -21.51 -0.54
CA LYS A 9 8.86 -21.39 -1.89
C LYS A 9 9.92 -20.29 -1.97
N ILE A 10 9.69 -19.18 -1.26
CA ILE A 10 10.65 -18.07 -1.14
C ILE A 10 11.88 -18.57 -0.34
N ALA A 11 11.66 -19.22 0.81
CA ALA A 11 12.75 -19.73 1.65
C ALA A 11 13.64 -20.75 0.91
N ASN A 12 13.06 -21.59 0.05
CA ASN A 12 13.80 -22.56 -0.78
C ASN A 12 14.76 -21.90 -1.78
N ARG A 13 14.67 -20.57 -1.96
CA ARG A 13 15.59 -19.78 -2.79
C ARG A 13 16.80 -19.24 -2.01
N GLY A 14 17.02 -19.70 -0.78
CA GLY A 14 18.19 -19.36 0.04
C GLY A 14 18.06 -18.00 0.73
N VAL A 15 16.87 -17.67 1.20
CA VAL A 15 16.56 -16.55 2.09
C VAL A 15 15.77 -17.05 3.30
N VAL A 16 15.87 -16.37 4.43
CA VAL A 16 15.02 -16.63 5.59
C VAL A 16 13.77 -15.75 5.46
N VAL A 17 12.60 -16.35 5.54
CA VAL A 17 11.32 -15.61 5.52
C VAL A 17 10.80 -15.49 6.95
N VAL A 18 10.53 -14.25 7.36
CA VAL A 18 9.92 -13.94 8.67
C VAL A 18 8.58 -13.27 8.43
N SER A 19 7.50 -13.94 8.82
CA SER A 19 6.17 -13.38 8.83
C SER A 19 5.87 -12.83 10.23
N ILE A 20 5.39 -11.61 10.31
CA ILE A 20 5.11 -10.92 11.56
C ILE A 20 3.62 -10.67 11.73
N ASN A 21 3.17 -10.58 12.97
CA ASN A 21 1.89 -10.02 13.35
C ASN A 21 2.10 -8.66 14.03
N TYR A 22 1.17 -7.75 13.85
CA TYR A 22 1.15 -6.45 14.50
C TYR A 22 -0.29 -6.06 14.82
N ARG A 23 -0.47 -5.15 15.76
CA ARG A 23 -1.80 -4.68 16.17
C ARG A 23 -2.50 -3.97 15.02
N LEU A 24 -3.79 -4.26 14.86
CA LEU A 24 -4.68 -3.71 13.84
C LEU A 24 -5.85 -2.95 14.47
N GLY A 25 -6.62 -2.26 13.63
CA GLY A 25 -7.80 -1.50 14.04
C GLY A 25 -7.48 -0.49 15.16
N PRO A 26 -8.41 -0.26 16.09
CA PRO A 26 -8.20 0.72 17.16
C PRO A 26 -7.06 0.35 18.12
N LEU A 27 -6.74 -0.94 18.25
CA LEU A 27 -5.62 -1.38 19.09
C LEU A 27 -4.26 -1.02 18.48
N GLY A 28 -4.17 -0.91 17.17
CA GLY A 28 -2.94 -0.57 16.44
C GLY A 28 -2.85 0.88 15.98
N PHE A 29 -3.98 1.55 15.77
CA PHE A 29 -4.01 2.81 15.03
C PHE A 29 -4.93 3.90 15.60
N LEU A 30 -5.43 3.74 16.82
CA LEU A 30 -6.21 4.79 17.48
C LEU A 30 -5.30 5.96 17.89
N ALA A 31 -5.46 7.11 17.23
CA ALA A 31 -4.97 8.38 17.74
C ALA A 31 -6.05 9.00 18.63
N HIS A 32 -5.66 9.54 19.79
CA HIS A 32 -6.60 10.16 20.73
C HIS A 32 -5.87 11.17 21.62
N PRO A 33 -6.45 12.36 21.91
CA PRO A 33 -5.79 13.40 22.71
C PRO A 33 -5.31 12.90 24.10
N ALA A 34 -6.08 12.02 24.73
CA ALA A 34 -5.67 11.46 26.03
C ALA A 34 -4.49 10.47 25.90
N LEU A 35 -4.40 9.70 24.81
CA LEU A 35 -3.25 8.83 24.53
C LEU A 35 -1.99 9.66 24.24
N THR A 36 -2.12 10.69 23.42
CA THR A 36 -1.01 11.62 23.12
C THR A 36 -0.53 12.32 24.39
N LYS A 37 -1.45 12.72 25.28
CA LYS A 37 -1.08 13.30 26.57
C LYS A 37 -0.32 12.34 27.47
N GLU A 38 -0.62 11.03 27.41
CA GLU A 38 0.06 10.00 28.20
C GLU A 38 1.47 9.68 27.70
N SER A 39 1.68 9.63 26.37
CA SER A 39 2.89 9.06 25.74
C SER A 39 3.65 10.00 24.80
N GLY A 40 3.15 11.22 24.57
CA GLY A 40 3.75 12.19 23.66
C GLY A 40 3.22 12.09 22.23
N SER A 41 2.82 10.91 21.76
CA SER A 41 2.17 10.69 20.47
C SER A 41 1.15 9.54 20.53
N SER A 42 0.36 9.36 19.45
CA SER A 42 -0.59 8.25 19.33
C SER A 42 -0.91 7.95 17.86
N GLY A 43 -1.47 6.76 17.59
CA GLY A 43 -1.97 6.39 16.25
C GLY A 43 -1.11 5.41 15.47
N ASN A 44 0.18 5.23 15.79
CA ASN A 44 1.11 4.42 14.98
C ASN A 44 1.59 3.14 15.69
N TYR A 45 0.85 2.63 16.65
CA TYR A 45 1.28 1.48 17.48
C TYR A 45 1.51 0.21 16.65
N GLY A 46 0.71 -0.03 15.60
CA GLY A 46 0.92 -1.15 14.69
C GLY A 46 2.24 -1.06 13.94
N PHE A 47 2.67 0.13 13.53
CA PHE A 47 3.99 0.34 12.91
C PHE A 47 5.12 0.19 13.94
N MET A 48 4.90 0.62 15.19
CA MET A 48 5.86 0.40 16.29
C MET A 48 6.05 -1.09 16.57
N ASP A 49 4.99 -1.90 16.48
CA ASP A 49 5.09 -3.37 16.57
C ASP A 49 5.95 -3.95 15.44
N GLN A 50 5.86 -3.40 14.22
CA GLN A 50 6.70 -3.81 13.10
C GLN A 50 8.17 -3.44 13.33
N VAL A 51 8.47 -2.27 13.89
CA VAL A 51 9.83 -1.90 14.30
C VAL A 51 10.36 -2.85 15.36
N ALA A 52 9.56 -3.17 16.38
CA ALA A 52 9.94 -4.15 17.41
C ALA A 52 10.26 -5.53 16.84
N ALA A 53 9.50 -5.95 15.80
CA ALA A 53 9.78 -7.19 15.07
C ALA A 53 11.11 -7.10 14.29
N LEU A 54 11.40 -5.98 13.63
CA LEU A 54 12.67 -5.76 12.94
C LEU A 54 13.86 -5.76 13.90
N GLU A 55 13.71 -5.14 15.06
CA GLU A 55 14.70 -5.22 16.13
C GLU A 55 14.93 -6.65 16.62
N TRP A 56 13.84 -7.44 16.74
CA TRP A 56 13.95 -8.85 17.07
C TRP A 56 14.74 -9.61 15.99
N VAL A 57 14.43 -9.38 14.71
CA VAL A 57 15.18 -9.94 13.58
C VAL A 57 16.66 -9.58 13.68
N LYS A 58 16.96 -8.31 13.90
CA LYS A 58 18.35 -7.81 14.02
C LYS A 58 19.14 -8.54 15.11
N ARG A 59 18.50 -8.83 16.25
CA ARG A 59 19.14 -9.52 17.38
C ARG A 59 19.25 -11.04 17.22
N ASN A 60 18.29 -11.67 16.55
CA ASN A 60 18.11 -13.13 16.65
C ASN A 60 18.33 -13.90 15.34
N ILE A 61 18.23 -13.26 14.16
CA ILE A 61 18.13 -13.95 12.89
C ILE A 61 19.36 -14.81 12.55
N ARG A 62 20.52 -14.52 13.14
CA ARG A 62 21.74 -15.37 12.99
C ARG A 62 21.50 -16.79 13.46
N SER A 63 20.72 -16.99 14.53
CA SER A 63 20.39 -18.30 15.07
C SER A 63 19.49 -19.12 14.14
N PHE A 64 18.89 -18.46 13.16
CA PHE A 64 18.06 -19.07 12.10
C PHE A 64 18.78 -19.16 10.76
N GLY A 65 20.08 -18.85 10.71
CA GLY A 65 20.90 -18.87 9.49
C GLY A 65 20.80 -17.61 8.64
N GLY A 66 20.09 -16.58 9.11
CA GLY A 66 19.93 -15.30 8.42
C GLY A 66 21.06 -14.31 8.70
N ASN A 67 21.18 -13.31 7.82
CA ASN A 67 22.13 -12.20 7.97
C ASN A 67 21.41 -10.94 8.49
N PRO A 68 21.70 -10.47 9.72
CA PRO A 68 21.05 -9.29 10.28
C PRO A 68 21.43 -7.97 9.57
N ASN A 69 22.42 -7.99 8.68
CA ASN A 69 22.82 -6.83 7.88
C ASN A 69 22.32 -6.96 6.41
N GLN A 70 21.30 -7.76 6.18
CA GLN A 70 20.69 -7.99 4.88
C GLN A 70 19.20 -8.30 5.06
N VAL A 71 18.49 -7.31 5.59
CA VAL A 71 17.06 -7.40 5.92
C VAL A 71 16.27 -6.62 4.89
N THR A 72 15.51 -7.34 4.06
CA THR A 72 14.59 -6.75 3.10
C THR A 72 13.16 -6.90 3.63
N ILE A 73 12.46 -5.77 3.76
CA ILE A 73 11.03 -5.76 4.09
C ILE A 73 10.20 -5.80 2.83
N PHE A 74 9.06 -6.48 2.85
CA PHE A 74 8.12 -6.46 1.75
C PHE A 74 6.68 -6.57 2.25
N GLY A 75 5.75 -6.02 1.49
CA GLY A 75 4.34 -6.04 1.83
C GLY A 75 3.47 -5.47 0.72
N GLU A 76 2.22 -5.89 0.72
CA GLU A 76 1.22 -5.53 -0.28
C GLU A 76 0.08 -4.73 0.36
N SER A 77 -0.50 -3.77 -0.37
CA SER A 77 -1.62 -2.93 0.09
C SER A 77 -1.27 -2.18 1.38
N ALA A 78 -1.98 -2.46 2.49
CA ALA A 78 -1.64 -1.94 3.82
C ALA A 78 -0.21 -2.34 4.25
N GLY A 79 0.29 -3.52 3.82
CA GLY A 79 1.68 -3.93 3.99
C GLY A 79 2.64 -3.09 3.15
N GLY A 80 2.29 -2.74 1.92
CA GLY A 80 3.03 -1.80 1.08
C GLY A 80 3.09 -0.40 1.70
N THR A 81 1.97 0.06 2.26
CA THR A 81 1.89 1.30 3.04
C THR A 81 2.78 1.24 4.27
N SER A 82 2.80 0.10 4.98
CA SER A 82 3.70 -0.13 6.12
C SER A 82 5.18 -0.04 5.72
N VAL A 83 5.56 -0.64 4.59
CA VAL A 83 6.92 -0.55 4.04
C VAL A 83 7.32 0.91 3.86
N MET A 84 6.45 1.73 3.24
CA MET A 84 6.73 3.14 3.00
C MET A 84 6.79 3.95 4.30
N ALA A 85 5.92 3.66 5.28
CA ALA A 85 5.95 4.27 6.60
C ALA A 85 7.24 3.94 7.37
N LEU A 86 7.69 2.67 7.32
CA LEU A 86 8.96 2.24 7.91
C LEU A 86 10.16 2.93 7.26
N LEU A 87 10.18 3.07 5.93
CA LEU A 87 11.23 3.82 5.24
C LEU A 87 11.25 5.32 5.62
N SER A 88 10.12 5.86 6.06
CA SER A 88 9.97 7.26 6.48
C SER A 88 10.26 7.49 7.96
N SER A 89 10.31 6.42 8.76
CA SER A 89 10.48 6.53 10.22
C SER A 89 11.95 6.53 10.64
N PRO A 90 12.39 7.49 11.44
CA PRO A 90 13.71 7.45 12.07
C PRO A 90 13.96 6.19 12.90
N SER A 91 12.90 5.59 13.46
CA SER A 91 12.97 4.38 14.27
C SER A 91 13.38 3.13 13.49
N SER A 92 13.28 3.15 12.17
CA SER A 92 13.70 2.04 11.30
C SER A 92 15.17 2.12 10.86
N LYS A 93 15.87 3.18 11.23
CA LYS A 93 17.27 3.39 10.79
C LYS A 93 18.19 2.26 11.24
N GLY A 94 18.89 1.65 10.27
CA GLY A 94 19.80 0.53 10.49
C GLY A 94 19.11 -0.83 10.74
N LEU A 95 17.78 -0.90 10.59
CA LEU A 95 17.01 -2.15 10.69
C LEU A 95 16.63 -2.70 9.32
N VAL A 96 16.64 -1.88 8.27
CA VAL A 96 16.19 -2.19 6.91
C VAL A 96 17.34 -1.95 5.93
N ASP A 97 17.62 -2.95 5.09
CA ASP A 97 18.70 -2.92 4.08
C ASP A 97 18.14 -2.97 2.63
N GLY A 98 16.84 -3.23 2.46
CA GLY A 98 16.12 -3.19 1.19
C GLY A 98 14.61 -3.24 1.40
N ALA A 99 13.82 -2.79 0.41
CA ALA A 99 12.37 -2.72 0.55
C ALA A 99 11.63 -3.01 -0.76
N ILE A 100 10.49 -3.73 -0.66
CA ILE A 100 9.58 -3.99 -1.76
C ILE A 100 8.17 -3.58 -1.34
N ALA A 101 7.64 -2.49 -1.90
CA ALA A 101 6.30 -2.01 -1.65
C ALA A 101 5.37 -2.39 -2.82
N GLN A 102 4.48 -3.34 -2.57
CA GLN A 102 3.53 -3.83 -3.55
C GLN A 102 2.22 -3.08 -3.36
N SER A 103 1.79 -2.34 -4.38
CA SER A 103 0.55 -1.57 -4.38
C SER A 103 0.35 -0.74 -3.11
N PRO A 104 1.34 0.09 -2.70
CA PRO A 104 1.20 0.92 -1.49
C PRO A 104 0.04 1.88 -1.66
N TRP A 105 -0.84 1.93 -0.66
CA TRP A 105 -2.06 2.70 -0.71
C TRP A 105 -1.91 4.01 0.08
N PHE A 106 -1.93 5.14 -0.63
CA PHE A 106 -1.88 6.49 -0.06
C PHE A 106 -2.93 7.38 -0.71
N THR A 107 -3.92 7.73 0.08
CA THR A 107 -5.03 8.61 -0.31
C THR A 107 -5.34 9.56 0.83
N GLU A 108 -6.17 10.54 0.57
CA GLU A 108 -6.72 11.43 1.59
C GLU A 108 -7.58 10.70 2.63
N LYS A 109 -7.92 9.42 2.38
CA LYS A 109 -8.75 8.60 3.28
C LYS A 109 -7.94 7.86 4.34
N ASN A 110 -6.63 7.65 4.13
CA ASN A 110 -5.80 6.85 5.05
C ASN A 110 -4.55 7.56 5.55
N VAL A 111 -4.42 8.86 5.29
CA VAL A 111 -3.33 9.71 5.81
C VAL A 111 -3.93 10.87 6.61
N ALA A 112 -3.41 11.12 7.79
CA ALA A 112 -3.87 12.22 8.63
C ALA A 112 -2.74 12.85 9.45
N GLU A 113 -2.89 14.14 9.73
CA GLU A 113 -2.10 14.80 10.79
C GLU A 113 -2.60 14.33 12.16
N LEU A 114 -1.73 14.32 13.17
CA LEU A 114 -2.09 13.88 14.51
C LEU A 114 -3.18 14.78 15.12
N SER A 115 -2.99 16.10 15.08
CA SER A 115 -3.86 17.09 15.72
C SER A 115 -4.34 18.16 14.73
N GLY A 116 -5.44 18.84 15.06
CA GLY A 116 -6.07 19.86 14.24
C GLY A 116 -7.51 19.52 13.85
N GLU A 117 -8.10 20.32 12.99
CA GLU A 117 -9.43 20.07 12.42
C GLU A 117 -9.35 18.86 11.46
N ALA A 118 -10.28 17.92 11.56
CA ALA A 118 -10.30 16.67 10.80
C ALA A 118 -9.03 15.80 10.98
N SER A 119 -8.37 15.88 12.13
CA SER A 119 -7.16 15.12 12.47
C SER A 119 -7.47 13.70 12.95
N ALA A 120 -6.42 12.87 13.02
CA ALA A 120 -6.52 11.53 13.57
C ALA A 120 -7.04 11.52 15.02
N GLU A 121 -6.62 12.48 15.85
CA GLU A 121 -7.12 12.65 17.23
C GLU A 121 -8.59 13.03 17.28
N THR A 122 -9.05 13.94 16.41
CA THR A 122 -10.46 14.33 16.34
C THR A 122 -11.34 13.14 15.97
N MET A 123 -10.91 12.35 15.01
CA MET A 123 -11.63 11.16 14.57
C MET A 123 -11.62 10.06 15.63
N GLY A 124 -10.49 9.83 16.29
CA GLY A 124 -10.39 8.90 17.40
C GLY A 124 -11.22 9.29 18.60
N ALA A 125 -11.28 10.58 18.94
CA ALA A 125 -12.17 11.09 20.00
C ALA A 125 -13.65 10.89 19.64
N THR A 126 -14.03 11.13 18.38
CA THR A 126 -15.38 10.89 17.88
C THR A 126 -15.75 9.41 17.96
N TRP A 127 -14.82 8.52 17.56
CA TRP A 127 -14.98 7.08 17.66
C TRP A 127 -15.13 6.64 19.11
N THR A 128 -14.29 7.16 20.01
CA THR A 128 -14.34 6.89 21.45
C THR A 128 -15.69 7.27 22.07
N GLU A 129 -16.20 8.45 21.72
CA GLU A 129 -17.50 8.93 22.20
C GLU A 129 -18.65 8.04 21.71
N ALA A 130 -18.56 7.51 20.50
CA ALA A 130 -19.57 6.61 19.97
C ALA A 130 -19.58 5.22 20.64
N ILE A 131 -18.39 4.72 21.05
CA ILE A 131 -18.24 3.40 21.70
C ILE A 131 -18.54 3.50 23.21
N ALA A 132 -18.08 4.55 23.87
CA ALA A 132 -18.21 4.74 25.33
C ALA A 132 -18.63 6.19 25.66
N PRO A 133 -19.89 6.57 25.41
CA PRO A 133 -20.36 7.94 25.55
C PRO A 133 -20.08 8.53 26.93
N GLY A 134 -19.38 9.66 27.00
CA GLY A 134 -19.07 10.39 28.22
C GLY A 134 -18.10 9.69 29.18
N LYS A 135 -17.52 8.55 28.81
CA LYS A 135 -16.68 7.75 29.75
C LYS A 135 -15.17 7.89 29.51
N GLY A 136 -14.77 8.35 28.34
CA GLY A 136 -13.35 8.58 28.00
C GLY A 136 -12.50 7.30 27.91
N LEU A 137 -11.18 7.51 27.79
CA LEU A 137 -10.20 6.45 27.50
C LEU A 137 -10.12 5.34 28.56
N ALA A 138 -10.29 5.68 29.85
CA ALA A 138 -10.22 4.68 30.92
C ALA A 138 -11.30 3.59 30.74
N ALA A 139 -12.50 3.96 30.33
CA ALA A 139 -13.57 3.00 30.09
C ALA A 139 -13.35 2.17 28.82
N LEU A 140 -12.68 2.70 27.80
CA LEU A 140 -12.28 1.89 26.64
C LEU A 140 -11.33 0.75 27.01
N ARG A 141 -10.45 0.98 27.97
CA ARG A 141 -9.50 -0.03 28.46
C ARG A 141 -10.16 -1.16 29.25
N GLU A 142 -11.39 -0.96 29.73
CA GLU A 142 -12.21 -1.98 30.40
C GLU A 142 -13.02 -2.84 29.41
N ILE A 143 -13.14 -2.39 28.14
CA ILE A 143 -13.87 -3.13 27.12
C ILE A 143 -12.99 -4.27 26.61
N PRO A 144 -13.51 -5.52 26.55
CA PRO A 144 -12.79 -6.64 25.93
C PRO A 144 -12.35 -6.33 24.51
N ALA A 145 -11.15 -6.78 24.12
CA ALA A 145 -10.59 -6.48 22.81
C ALA A 145 -11.49 -6.96 21.65
N GLU A 146 -12.15 -8.11 21.82
CA GLU A 146 -13.12 -8.65 20.89
C GLU A 146 -14.31 -7.72 20.63
N ASP A 147 -14.76 -7.00 21.66
CA ASP A 147 -15.87 -6.05 21.56
C ASP A 147 -15.44 -4.73 20.90
N LEU A 148 -14.15 -4.36 21.02
CA LEU A 148 -13.60 -3.18 20.33
C LEU A 148 -13.39 -3.40 18.85
N VAL A 149 -13.07 -4.62 18.43
CA VAL A 149 -12.72 -4.95 17.02
C VAL A 149 -13.82 -5.72 16.28
N GLY A 150 -14.84 -6.21 16.99
CA GLY A 150 -15.67 -7.32 16.50
C GLY A 150 -17.02 -6.97 15.90
N ASP A 151 -17.62 -5.81 16.14
CA ASP A 151 -19.02 -5.61 15.76
C ASP A 151 -19.26 -4.74 14.51
N GLY A 152 -18.19 -4.16 13.94
CA GLY A 152 -18.28 -3.37 12.70
C GLY A 152 -19.27 -2.19 12.76
N ARG A 153 -19.73 -1.80 13.95
CA ARG A 153 -20.70 -0.71 14.12
C ARG A 153 -20.07 0.63 13.78
N ILE A 154 -18.77 0.77 14.07
CA ILE A 154 -18.03 1.99 13.76
C ILE A 154 -16.61 1.59 13.36
N ASP A 155 -16.32 1.64 12.06
CA ASP A 155 -14.96 1.46 11.58
C ASP A 155 -14.13 2.68 12.00
N LEU A 156 -13.06 2.46 12.78
CA LEU A 156 -12.03 3.46 12.93
C LEU A 156 -11.22 3.45 11.63
N PRO A 157 -11.19 4.56 10.89
CA PRO A 157 -10.29 4.67 9.75
C PRO A 157 -8.86 4.43 10.22
N MET A 158 -8.16 3.48 9.59
CA MET A 158 -6.74 3.25 9.86
C MET A 158 -5.94 4.32 9.13
N TYR A 159 -5.34 5.25 9.89
CA TYR A 159 -4.53 6.31 9.34
C TYR A 159 -3.05 6.01 9.47
N VAL A 160 -2.30 6.39 8.44
CA VAL A 160 -0.87 6.67 8.54
C VAL A 160 -0.77 8.07 9.15
N THR A 161 -0.56 8.13 10.47
CA THR A 161 -0.63 9.39 11.21
C THR A 161 0.72 10.10 11.24
N ALA A 162 0.78 11.33 10.72
CA ALA A 162 1.94 12.19 10.91
C ALA A 162 1.93 12.72 12.35
N ASP A 163 2.57 11.97 13.26
CA ASP A 163 2.49 12.17 14.71
C ASP A 163 3.65 13.00 15.29
N GLY A 164 4.61 13.37 14.46
CA GLY A 164 5.79 14.14 14.86
C GLY A 164 6.87 13.33 15.57
N ASP A 165 6.63 12.06 15.89
CA ASP A 165 7.54 11.15 16.57
C ASP A 165 7.91 9.96 15.70
N PHE A 166 7.01 8.99 15.53
CA PHE A 166 7.22 7.85 14.64
C PHE A 166 7.31 8.29 13.17
N LEU A 167 6.40 9.17 12.74
CA LEU A 167 6.43 9.85 11.45
C LEU A 167 6.52 11.37 11.68
N PRO A 168 7.70 11.97 11.49
CA PRO A 168 7.91 13.42 11.69
C PRO A 168 7.03 14.30 10.79
N SER A 169 6.52 13.73 9.68
CA SER A 169 5.61 14.38 8.73
C SER A 169 4.90 13.28 7.93
N SER A 170 3.99 13.66 7.02
CA SER A 170 3.40 12.68 6.11
C SER A 170 4.47 11.96 5.28
N VAL A 171 4.24 10.67 5.00
CA VAL A 171 5.17 9.83 4.22
C VAL A 171 5.51 10.48 2.88
N GLU A 172 4.50 11.01 2.16
CA GLU A 172 4.72 11.69 0.88
C GLU A 172 5.63 12.93 1.04
N SER A 173 5.46 13.69 2.14
CA SER A 173 6.31 14.87 2.42
C SER A 173 7.75 14.49 2.75
N ILE A 174 7.96 13.41 3.51
CA ILE A 174 9.30 12.89 3.85
C ILE A 174 10.02 12.46 2.58
N PHE A 175 9.34 11.70 1.70
CA PHE A 175 9.90 11.30 0.40
C PHE A 175 10.20 12.51 -0.50
N ALA A 176 9.28 13.47 -0.59
CA ALA A 176 9.47 14.67 -1.41
C ALA A 176 10.70 15.52 -0.98
N ARG A 177 11.05 15.49 0.32
CA ARG A 177 12.26 16.12 0.85
C ARG A 177 13.50 15.23 0.79
N GLY A 178 13.37 13.96 0.37
CA GLY A 178 14.48 13.00 0.32
C GLY A 178 14.97 12.56 1.71
N GLU A 179 14.12 12.59 2.72
CA GLU A 179 14.47 12.28 4.11
C GLU A 179 14.24 10.80 4.48
N GLN A 180 13.63 10.01 3.58
CA GLN A 180 13.45 8.56 3.74
C GLN A 180 14.78 7.83 3.80
N LEU A 181 14.79 6.60 4.32
CA LEU A 181 15.95 5.73 4.30
C LEU A 181 16.46 5.54 2.86
N ASP A 182 17.80 5.61 2.68
CA ASP A 182 18.47 5.41 1.39
C ASP A 182 18.85 3.94 1.23
N VAL A 183 17.87 3.13 0.85
CA VAL A 183 18.01 1.68 0.61
C VAL A 183 17.44 1.30 -0.75
N PRO A 184 17.92 0.21 -1.39
CA PRO A 184 17.31 -0.30 -2.61
C PRO A 184 15.80 -0.50 -2.45
N LEU A 185 15.03 -0.09 -3.46
CA LEU A 185 13.56 -0.05 -3.39
C LEU A 185 12.93 -0.60 -4.66
N ILE A 186 12.00 -1.53 -4.51
CA ILE A 186 11.03 -1.89 -5.55
C ILE A 186 9.67 -1.31 -5.16
N VAL A 187 8.99 -0.63 -6.08
CA VAL A 187 7.57 -0.26 -5.93
C VAL A 187 6.82 -0.71 -7.17
N GLY A 188 5.67 -1.32 -6.99
CA GLY A 188 4.87 -1.74 -8.13
C GLY A 188 3.37 -1.64 -7.90
N THR A 189 2.63 -1.82 -9.00
CA THR A 189 1.18 -1.79 -9.03
C THR A 189 0.64 -2.80 -10.04
N ASN A 190 -0.62 -3.17 -9.87
CA ASN A 190 -1.35 -4.03 -10.79
C ASN A 190 -2.16 -3.20 -11.79
N ALA A 191 -2.50 -3.79 -12.94
CA ALA A 191 -3.20 -3.06 -14.00
C ALA A 191 -4.65 -2.73 -13.64
N ASP A 192 -5.30 -3.57 -12.85
CA ASP A 192 -6.72 -3.49 -12.51
C ASP A 192 -6.95 -3.36 -11.00
N GLU A 193 -6.12 -2.58 -10.30
CA GLU A 193 -6.19 -2.37 -8.84
C GLU A 193 -7.61 -2.03 -8.37
N GLY A 194 -8.27 -1.14 -9.12
CA GLY A 194 -9.57 -0.60 -8.76
C GLY A 194 -10.72 -1.59 -8.85
N THR A 195 -10.60 -2.70 -9.59
CA THR A 195 -11.74 -3.60 -9.87
C THR A 195 -12.41 -4.16 -8.63
N MET A 196 -11.65 -4.41 -7.56
CA MET A 196 -12.19 -4.89 -6.28
C MET A 196 -12.94 -3.79 -5.52
N PHE A 197 -12.59 -2.53 -5.73
CA PHE A 197 -13.10 -1.39 -4.97
C PHE A 197 -14.30 -0.70 -5.62
N VAL A 198 -14.55 -0.88 -6.92
CA VAL A 198 -15.67 -0.24 -7.66
C VAL A 198 -17.01 -0.40 -6.94
N ALA A 199 -17.33 -1.63 -6.51
CA ALA A 199 -18.59 -1.90 -5.82
C ALA A 199 -18.58 -1.45 -4.36
N MET A 200 -17.43 -1.51 -3.69
CA MET A 200 -17.24 -1.10 -2.28
C MET A 200 -17.38 0.41 -2.12
N GLU A 201 -16.88 1.19 -3.10
CA GLU A 201 -16.96 2.66 -3.11
C GLU A 201 -18.32 3.18 -3.59
N GLY A 202 -19.26 2.30 -3.96
CA GLY A 202 -20.61 2.68 -4.34
C GLY A 202 -20.78 3.25 -5.75
N TYR A 203 -19.74 3.23 -6.58
CA TYR A 203 -19.78 3.71 -7.98
C TYR A 203 -20.42 2.67 -8.90
N ARG A 204 -21.75 2.56 -8.84
CA ARG A 204 -22.52 1.56 -9.61
C ARG A 204 -23.03 2.09 -10.92
N THR A 205 -23.29 3.40 -10.99
CA THR A 205 -23.84 4.09 -12.16
C THR A 205 -22.95 5.26 -12.56
N LYS A 206 -23.14 5.77 -13.78
CA LYS A 206 -22.53 7.00 -14.25
C LYS A 206 -22.82 8.17 -13.29
N ALA A 207 -24.05 8.29 -12.83
CA ALA A 207 -24.46 9.35 -11.91
C ALA A 207 -23.74 9.24 -10.55
N ASP A 208 -23.54 8.02 -10.02
CA ASP A 208 -22.77 7.82 -8.79
C ASP A 208 -21.33 8.29 -8.96
N PHE A 209 -20.70 7.94 -10.06
CA PHE A 209 -19.33 8.33 -10.36
C PHE A 209 -19.17 9.85 -10.55
N GLU A 210 -20.06 10.47 -11.34
CA GLU A 210 -20.08 11.92 -11.54
C GLU A 210 -20.28 12.68 -10.22
N LYS A 211 -21.19 12.18 -9.37
CA LYS A 211 -21.41 12.73 -8.03
C LYS A 211 -20.18 12.57 -7.16
N GLY A 212 -19.59 11.37 -7.12
CA GLY A 212 -18.39 11.11 -6.32
C GLY A 212 -17.20 11.99 -6.70
N LEU A 213 -16.96 12.19 -8.01
CA LEU A 213 -15.93 13.10 -8.48
C LEU A 213 -16.24 14.57 -8.11
N LYS A 214 -17.51 14.97 -8.14
CA LYS A 214 -17.92 16.30 -7.72
C LYS A 214 -17.71 16.54 -6.23
N ASP A 215 -18.05 15.54 -5.41
CA ASP A 215 -17.85 15.61 -3.96
C ASP A 215 -16.36 15.67 -3.59
N LEU A 216 -15.49 14.94 -4.33
CA LEU A 216 -14.05 14.91 -4.08
C LEU A 216 -13.29 16.12 -4.63
N TYR A 217 -13.61 16.55 -5.85
CA TYR A 217 -12.81 17.52 -6.60
C TYR A 217 -13.48 18.87 -6.78
N GLY A 218 -14.75 19.05 -6.34
CA GLY A 218 -15.46 20.33 -6.43
C GLY A 218 -15.47 20.89 -7.85
N ASP A 219 -14.96 22.11 -8.03
CA ASP A 219 -14.90 22.78 -9.32
C ASP A 219 -14.03 22.07 -10.36
N ALA A 220 -13.07 21.27 -9.93
CA ALA A 220 -12.20 20.50 -10.82
C ALA A 220 -12.83 19.18 -11.31
N ALA A 221 -14.00 18.81 -10.81
CA ALA A 221 -14.70 17.58 -11.22
C ALA A 221 -14.93 17.49 -12.73
N ALA A 222 -15.24 18.62 -13.37
CA ALA A 222 -15.43 18.65 -14.83
C ALA A 222 -14.15 18.32 -15.61
N ALA A 223 -12.97 18.66 -15.07
CA ALA A 223 -11.68 18.29 -15.65
C ALA A 223 -11.38 16.80 -15.40
N MET A 224 -11.70 16.27 -14.21
CA MET A 224 -11.58 14.84 -13.92
C MET A 224 -12.49 13.99 -14.80
N LEU A 225 -13.73 14.41 -15.02
CA LEU A 225 -14.65 13.71 -15.93
C LEU A 225 -14.19 13.71 -17.39
N LYS A 226 -13.43 14.71 -17.82
CA LYS A 226 -12.79 14.71 -19.15
C LYS A 226 -11.61 13.74 -19.21
N LEU A 227 -10.90 13.57 -18.10
CA LEU A 227 -9.76 12.64 -18.00
C LEU A 227 -10.23 11.18 -17.88
N TYR A 228 -11.36 10.95 -17.21
CA TYR A 228 -12.00 9.65 -17.01
C TYR A 228 -13.45 9.68 -17.52
N PRO A 229 -13.65 9.70 -18.84
CA PRO A 229 -14.99 9.86 -19.42
C PRO A 229 -15.81 8.57 -19.29
N VAL A 230 -17.09 8.74 -18.95
CA VAL A 230 -18.11 7.69 -19.01
C VAL A 230 -19.20 8.16 -19.98
N MET A 231 -19.25 7.56 -21.17
CA MET A 231 -20.27 7.91 -22.17
C MET A 231 -21.55 7.11 -21.96
N GLN A 232 -21.45 5.86 -21.50
CA GLN A 232 -22.57 4.94 -21.29
C GLN A 232 -22.35 4.08 -20.03
N GLU A 233 -23.46 3.57 -19.46
CA GLU A 233 -23.44 2.81 -18.19
C GLU A 233 -22.51 1.58 -18.23
N SER A 234 -22.36 0.91 -19.36
CA SER A 234 -21.48 -0.25 -19.52
C SER A 234 -19.98 0.07 -19.32
N GLU A 235 -19.58 1.34 -19.43
CA GLU A 235 -18.19 1.79 -19.26
C GLU A 235 -17.84 2.14 -17.81
N VAL A 236 -18.86 2.31 -16.95
CA VAL A 236 -18.65 2.77 -15.55
C VAL A 236 -17.59 1.95 -14.85
N ARG A 237 -17.73 0.62 -14.84
CA ARG A 237 -16.82 -0.26 -14.12
C ARG A 237 -15.36 -0.10 -14.59
N GLY A 238 -15.13 -0.04 -15.91
CA GLY A 238 -13.79 0.11 -16.48
C GLY A 238 -13.17 1.46 -16.17
N THR A 239 -13.95 2.53 -16.33
CA THR A 239 -13.48 3.90 -16.06
C THR A 239 -13.21 4.12 -14.56
N VAL A 240 -14.09 3.64 -13.69
CA VAL A 240 -13.89 3.73 -12.23
C VAL A 240 -12.67 2.90 -11.80
N ASN A 241 -12.50 1.68 -12.33
CA ASN A 241 -11.29 0.90 -12.11
C ASN A 241 -10.03 1.70 -12.47
N GLN A 242 -10.00 2.30 -13.66
CA GLN A 242 -8.85 3.08 -14.11
C GLN A 242 -8.59 4.29 -13.20
N TRP A 243 -9.63 5.01 -12.81
CA TRP A 243 -9.51 6.15 -11.92
C TRP A 243 -9.02 5.75 -10.52
N LEU A 244 -9.54 4.66 -9.94
CA LEU A 244 -9.10 4.14 -8.65
C LEU A 244 -7.64 3.65 -8.73
N THR A 245 -7.28 2.90 -9.79
CA THR A 245 -5.91 2.44 -10.03
C THR A 245 -4.94 3.62 -10.06
N ASP A 246 -5.27 4.67 -10.82
CA ASP A 246 -4.42 5.85 -10.95
C ASP A 246 -4.35 6.67 -9.66
N SER A 247 -5.50 6.93 -9.02
CA SER A 247 -5.59 7.86 -7.89
C SER A 247 -5.08 7.26 -6.58
N TRP A 248 -5.30 5.96 -6.35
CA TRP A 248 -4.96 5.33 -5.07
C TRP A 248 -3.58 4.68 -5.07
N PHE A 249 -3.12 4.13 -6.20
CA PHE A 249 -1.94 3.29 -6.27
C PHE A 249 -0.85 3.85 -7.17
N LEU A 250 -1.13 4.02 -8.46
CA LEU A 250 -0.09 4.35 -9.43
C LEU A 250 0.50 5.75 -9.21
N ARG A 251 -0.31 6.73 -8.81
CA ARG A 251 0.13 8.08 -8.45
C ARG A 251 1.12 8.05 -7.29
N ALA A 252 0.76 7.34 -6.22
CA ALA A 252 1.61 7.22 -5.04
C ALA A 252 2.91 6.50 -5.37
N ALA A 253 2.85 5.35 -6.05
CA ALA A 253 4.02 4.60 -6.50
C ALA A 253 4.97 5.47 -7.33
N ARG A 254 4.44 6.25 -8.28
CA ARG A 254 5.22 7.18 -9.10
C ARG A 254 5.90 8.24 -8.23
N GLY A 255 5.20 8.87 -7.30
CA GLY A 255 5.75 9.91 -6.42
C GLY A 255 6.92 9.39 -5.57
N PHE A 256 6.77 8.20 -5.02
CA PHE A 256 7.82 7.54 -4.23
C PHE A 256 9.04 7.20 -5.08
N LEU A 257 8.85 6.66 -6.27
CA LEU A 257 9.93 6.31 -7.20
C LEU A 257 10.67 7.54 -7.72
N GLU A 258 9.97 8.61 -8.07
CA GLU A 258 10.59 9.89 -8.49
C GLU A 258 11.46 10.47 -7.38
N SER A 259 10.97 10.43 -6.13
CA SER A 259 11.75 10.87 -4.96
C SER A 259 12.95 9.98 -4.70
N SER A 260 12.81 8.67 -4.82
CA SER A 260 13.89 7.71 -4.61
C SER A 260 14.96 7.76 -5.71
N SER A 261 14.60 8.16 -6.94
CA SER A 261 15.57 8.31 -8.04
C SER A 261 16.63 9.39 -7.79
N ASN A 262 16.43 10.24 -6.80
CA ASN A 262 17.41 11.26 -6.36
C ASN A 262 18.33 10.75 -5.23
N LYS A 263 18.17 9.49 -4.83
CA LYS A 263 18.99 8.84 -3.78
C LYS A 263 20.15 8.05 -4.40
N THR A 264 21.02 7.54 -3.55
CA THR A 264 22.17 6.73 -3.98
C THR A 264 21.77 5.30 -4.30
N ALA A 265 20.83 4.77 -3.52
CA ALA A 265 20.33 3.41 -3.70
C ALA A 265 19.40 3.31 -4.94
N PRO A 266 19.44 2.19 -5.70
CA PRO A 266 18.63 2.02 -6.89
C PRO A 266 17.16 1.84 -6.55
N ALA A 267 16.29 2.36 -7.43
CA ALA A 267 14.85 2.15 -7.36
C ALA A 267 14.34 1.48 -8.64
N TYR A 268 13.38 0.56 -8.48
CA TYR A 268 12.81 -0.23 -9.55
C TYR A 268 11.28 -0.16 -9.51
N GLN A 269 10.66 -0.20 -10.71
CA GLN A 269 9.21 -0.28 -10.81
C GLN A 269 8.78 -1.57 -11.49
N TYR A 270 7.74 -2.24 -10.97
CA TYR A 270 7.01 -3.24 -11.76
C TYR A 270 5.58 -2.78 -12.06
N HIS A 271 5.01 -3.40 -13.10
CA HIS A 271 3.60 -3.32 -13.44
C HIS A 271 3.08 -4.73 -13.75
N PHE A 272 2.26 -5.26 -12.84
CA PHE A 272 1.69 -6.59 -12.99
C PHE A 272 0.42 -6.52 -13.84
N THR A 273 0.38 -7.31 -14.94
CA THR A 273 -0.70 -7.26 -15.92
C THR A 273 -1.28 -8.64 -16.26
N ARG A 274 -0.80 -9.69 -15.61
CA ARG A 274 -1.29 -11.05 -15.88
C ARG A 274 -2.72 -11.22 -15.39
N THR A 275 -3.58 -11.69 -16.28
CA THR A 275 -4.95 -12.08 -15.99
C THR A 275 -5.10 -13.57 -16.23
N ILE A 276 -5.46 -14.33 -15.20
CA ILE A 276 -5.75 -15.77 -15.36
C ILE A 276 -7.06 -15.91 -16.14
N PRO A 277 -7.11 -16.76 -17.19
CA PRO A 277 -8.35 -17.00 -17.92
C PRO A 277 -9.52 -17.40 -17.02
N GLY A 278 -10.68 -16.76 -17.23
CA GLY A 278 -11.87 -16.96 -16.38
C GLY A 278 -11.95 -16.03 -15.14
N ASN A 279 -10.88 -15.33 -14.80
CA ASN A 279 -10.95 -14.29 -13.77
C ASN A 279 -11.57 -13.00 -14.34
N THR A 280 -12.68 -12.56 -13.74
CA THR A 280 -13.42 -11.36 -14.18
C THR A 280 -12.91 -10.06 -13.55
N LEU A 281 -11.96 -10.13 -12.63
CA LEU A 281 -11.38 -8.98 -11.95
C LEU A 281 -10.10 -8.45 -12.63
N GLY A 282 -9.57 -9.19 -13.62
CA GLY A 282 -8.32 -8.83 -14.26
C GLY A 282 -7.09 -9.01 -13.37
N ALA A 283 -6.06 -8.22 -13.61
CA ALA A 283 -4.90 -8.10 -12.73
C ALA A 283 -5.26 -7.22 -11.51
N HIS A 284 -6.18 -7.72 -10.69
CA HIS A 284 -6.79 -7.02 -9.58
C HIS A 284 -5.80 -6.76 -8.42
N HIS A 285 -6.21 -5.98 -7.45
CA HIS A 285 -5.45 -5.71 -6.23
C HIS A 285 -5.05 -7.02 -5.52
N GLY A 286 -3.75 -7.21 -5.24
CA GLY A 286 -3.19 -8.40 -4.64
C GLY A 286 -3.08 -9.63 -5.57
N ALA A 287 -3.41 -9.52 -6.86
CA ALA A 287 -3.33 -10.66 -7.78
C ALA A 287 -1.90 -11.23 -7.93
N GLU A 288 -0.88 -10.39 -7.82
CA GLU A 288 0.52 -10.78 -7.94
C GLU A 288 1.03 -11.57 -6.73
N LEU A 289 0.37 -11.51 -5.57
CA LEU A 289 0.80 -12.21 -4.35
C LEU A 289 0.96 -13.72 -4.57
N ARG A 290 0.02 -14.34 -5.31
CA ARG A 290 0.09 -15.78 -5.61
C ARG A 290 1.30 -16.15 -6.46
N TYR A 291 1.83 -15.20 -7.24
CA TYR A 291 3.06 -15.37 -8.02
C TYR A 291 4.29 -15.12 -7.14
N VAL A 292 4.27 -14.12 -6.28
CA VAL A 292 5.37 -13.82 -5.35
C VAL A 292 5.60 -14.97 -4.38
N PHE A 293 4.53 -15.55 -3.82
CA PHE A 293 4.62 -16.71 -2.92
C PHE A 293 4.61 -18.04 -3.66
N ASN A 294 4.37 -18.03 -4.98
CA ASN A 294 4.23 -19.23 -5.82
C ASN A 294 3.20 -20.23 -5.27
N THR A 295 2.04 -19.72 -4.88
CA THR A 295 0.92 -20.47 -4.30
C THR A 295 -0.26 -20.61 -5.26
N LEU A 296 0.01 -20.62 -6.56
CA LEU A 296 -0.99 -20.70 -7.65
C LEU A 296 -1.83 -22.00 -7.63
N GLY A 297 -1.32 -23.07 -7.05
CA GLY A 297 -2.04 -24.35 -6.91
C GLY A 297 -3.06 -24.38 -5.77
N ASP A 298 -3.02 -23.41 -4.85
CA ASP A 298 -3.93 -23.31 -3.73
C ASP A 298 -5.28 -22.68 -4.19
N GLN A 299 -6.32 -22.81 -3.35
CA GLN A 299 -7.69 -22.42 -3.70
C GLN A 299 -7.76 -21.06 -4.42
N ASN A 300 -8.31 -21.05 -5.64
CA ASN A 300 -8.50 -19.85 -6.43
C ASN A 300 -9.80 -19.13 -6.01
N THR A 301 -9.67 -18.15 -5.14
CA THR A 301 -10.81 -17.41 -4.58
C THR A 301 -11.57 -16.59 -5.64
N PHE A 302 -10.90 -16.19 -6.73
CA PHE A 302 -11.47 -15.28 -7.75
C PHE A 302 -11.73 -15.96 -9.10
N GLY A 303 -11.66 -17.28 -9.19
CA GLY A 303 -11.90 -18.06 -10.41
C GLY A 303 -10.69 -18.13 -11.34
N GLY A 304 -10.84 -18.90 -12.42
CA GLY A 304 -9.81 -19.13 -13.43
C GLY A 304 -8.95 -20.38 -13.17
N GLU A 305 -8.34 -20.88 -14.24
CA GLU A 305 -7.46 -22.04 -14.20
C GLU A 305 -6.01 -21.61 -14.39
N THR A 306 -5.12 -22.05 -13.48
CA THR A 306 -3.68 -21.79 -13.58
C THR A 306 -3.10 -22.55 -14.75
N ALA A 307 -2.45 -21.85 -15.66
CA ALA A 307 -1.78 -22.40 -16.82
C ALA A 307 -0.27 -22.58 -16.59
N ALA A 308 0.43 -23.25 -17.49
CA ALA A 308 1.88 -23.41 -17.40
C ALA A 308 2.63 -22.07 -17.45
N GLU A 309 2.11 -21.10 -18.19
CA GLU A 309 2.64 -19.75 -18.29
C GLU A 309 2.58 -19.02 -16.92
N ASP A 310 1.52 -19.25 -16.13
CA ASP A 310 1.41 -18.69 -14.77
C ASP A 310 2.48 -19.23 -13.85
N LEU A 311 2.77 -20.55 -13.93
CA LEU A 311 3.83 -21.17 -13.14
C LEU A 311 5.21 -20.63 -13.54
N ALA A 312 5.47 -20.46 -14.84
CA ALA A 312 6.71 -19.88 -15.34
C ALA A 312 6.89 -18.41 -14.91
N LEU A 313 5.81 -17.64 -14.95
CA LEU A 313 5.82 -16.24 -14.46
C LEU A 313 6.08 -16.18 -12.96
N ALA A 314 5.46 -17.06 -12.15
CA ALA A 314 5.70 -17.13 -10.71
C ALA A 314 7.15 -17.50 -10.39
N GLU A 315 7.76 -18.46 -11.10
CA GLU A 315 9.18 -18.80 -10.96
C GLU A 315 10.09 -17.59 -11.26
N SER A 316 9.75 -16.78 -12.26
CA SER A 316 10.49 -15.58 -12.61
C SER A 316 10.34 -14.48 -11.54
N ILE A 317 9.12 -14.26 -11.08
CA ILE A 317 8.83 -13.25 -10.04
C ILE A 317 9.55 -13.58 -8.74
N ILE A 318 9.42 -14.81 -8.24
CA ILE A 318 10.10 -15.23 -7.01
C ILE A 318 11.63 -15.15 -7.15
N ALA A 319 12.17 -15.37 -8.35
CA ALA A 319 13.60 -15.22 -8.60
C ALA A 319 14.04 -13.75 -8.51
N TYR A 320 13.28 -12.82 -9.10
CA TYR A 320 13.55 -11.36 -8.97
C TYR A 320 13.49 -10.90 -7.51
N TRP A 321 12.43 -11.28 -6.75
CA TRP A 321 12.25 -10.89 -5.36
C TRP A 321 13.38 -11.40 -4.47
N THR A 322 13.74 -12.67 -4.62
CA THR A 322 14.81 -13.28 -3.81
C THR A 322 16.20 -12.78 -4.20
N GLN A 323 16.43 -12.49 -5.48
CA GLN A 323 17.68 -11.89 -5.95
C GLN A 323 17.83 -10.46 -5.39
N PHE A 324 16.75 -9.66 -5.47
CA PHE A 324 16.73 -8.34 -4.88
C PHE A 324 16.97 -8.39 -3.36
N ALA A 325 16.33 -9.28 -2.63
CA ALA A 325 16.54 -9.45 -1.20
C ALA A 325 17.99 -9.79 -0.83
N LYS A 326 18.70 -10.49 -1.72
CA LYS A 326 20.11 -10.86 -1.52
C LYS A 326 21.12 -9.77 -1.90
N THR A 327 20.76 -8.88 -2.82
CA THR A 327 21.77 -8.02 -3.46
C THR A 327 21.37 -6.55 -3.55
N GLY A 328 20.11 -6.21 -3.31
CA GLY A 328 19.53 -4.90 -3.62
C GLY A 328 19.30 -4.66 -5.11
N ASN A 329 19.59 -5.65 -5.97
CA ASN A 329 19.42 -5.60 -7.42
C ASN A 329 18.61 -6.83 -7.89
N PRO A 330 17.46 -6.67 -8.58
CA PRO A 330 16.65 -7.80 -8.99
C PRO A 330 17.22 -8.60 -10.17
N ASN A 331 18.22 -8.05 -10.88
CA ASN A 331 18.72 -8.63 -12.12
C ASN A 331 19.50 -9.93 -11.89
N LEU A 332 19.15 -10.95 -12.68
CA LEU A 332 19.70 -12.29 -12.64
C LEU A 332 19.86 -12.81 -14.07
N GLU A 333 20.94 -13.54 -14.32
CA GLU A 333 21.18 -14.20 -15.63
C GLU A 333 20.04 -15.13 -15.98
N GLY A 334 19.61 -15.09 -17.24
CA GLY A 334 18.51 -15.90 -17.76
C GLY A 334 17.11 -15.27 -17.61
N LEU A 335 16.99 -14.14 -16.95
CA LEU A 335 15.75 -13.37 -16.85
C LEU A 335 15.83 -12.08 -17.68
N GLU A 336 14.67 -11.52 -18.04
CA GLU A 336 14.59 -10.20 -18.68
C GLU A 336 15.23 -9.14 -17.79
N TYR A 337 16.01 -8.24 -18.38
CA TYR A 337 16.68 -7.18 -17.66
C TYR A 337 15.68 -6.17 -17.10
N TRP A 338 15.71 -5.97 -15.80
CA TRP A 338 14.89 -5.01 -15.08
C TRP A 338 15.67 -3.69 -14.94
N PRO A 339 15.36 -2.67 -15.75
CA PRO A 339 16.06 -1.38 -15.67
C PRO A 339 15.69 -0.63 -14.38
N GLU A 340 16.64 0.14 -13.85
CA GLU A 340 16.34 1.10 -12.80
C GLU A 340 15.30 2.12 -13.29
N TYR A 341 14.49 2.61 -12.37
CA TYR A 341 13.44 3.59 -12.67
C TYR A 341 14.02 4.86 -13.33
N GLY A 342 14.93 5.54 -12.64
CA GLY A 342 15.75 6.67 -13.14
C GLY A 342 14.98 7.73 -13.94
N ALA A 343 15.72 8.53 -14.69
CA ALA A 343 15.16 9.62 -15.51
C ALA A 343 14.22 9.14 -16.63
N THR A 344 14.35 7.89 -17.08
CA THR A 344 13.51 7.29 -18.10
C THR A 344 12.18 6.75 -17.58
N ARG A 345 11.99 6.75 -16.24
CA ARG A 345 10.83 6.16 -15.57
C ARG A 345 10.56 4.73 -16.07
N SER A 346 11.64 3.94 -16.14
CA SER A 346 11.58 2.57 -16.63
C SER A 346 10.85 1.66 -15.66
N TYR A 347 10.16 0.64 -16.20
CA TYR A 347 9.51 -0.39 -15.39
C TYR A 347 9.61 -1.76 -16.04
N LEU A 348 9.45 -2.81 -15.27
CA LEU A 348 9.27 -4.17 -15.77
C LEU A 348 7.79 -4.52 -15.77
N LYS A 349 7.26 -4.89 -16.93
CA LYS A 349 5.92 -5.45 -17.06
C LYS A 349 5.98 -6.94 -16.76
N LEU A 350 5.17 -7.38 -15.80
CA LEU A 350 4.99 -8.77 -15.38
C LEU A 350 3.60 -9.22 -15.84
N GLY A 351 3.55 -9.94 -16.96
CA GLY A 351 2.30 -10.35 -17.59
C GLY A 351 2.48 -11.59 -18.45
N ASP A 352 1.72 -11.73 -19.56
CA ASP A 352 1.85 -12.82 -20.52
C ASP A 352 3.27 -12.95 -21.09
N SER A 353 3.99 -11.85 -21.05
CA SER A 353 5.43 -11.79 -21.29
C SER A 353 6.05 -10.80 -20.32
N ILE A 354 7.29 -11.08 -19.90
CA ILE A 354 8.07 -10.13 -19.11
C ILE A 354 8.81 -9.23 -20.09
N THR A 355 8.57 -7.91 -20.01
CA THR A 355 9.18 -6.91 -20.91
C THR A 355 9.42 -5.61 -20.15
N SER A 356 10.45 -4.88 -20.54
CA SER A 356 10.67 -3.52 -20.00
C SER A 356 9.82 -2.48 -20.74
N GLY A 357 9.39 -1.45 -20.02
CA GLY A 357 8.66 -0.30 -20.54
C GLY A 357 9.15 1.01 -19.93
N ARG A 358 8.56 2.13 -20.35
CA ARG A 358 8.93 3.47 -19.86
C ARG A 358 7.68 4.30 -19.60
N ALA A 359 7.77 5.17 -18.57
CA ALA A 359 6.80 6.21 -18.28
C ALA A 359 5.35 5.69 -18.17
N LEU A 360 5.15 4.66 -17.32
CA LEU A 360 3.84 4.04 -17.10
C LEU A 360 2.77 5.09 -16.76
N GLY A 361 1.72 5.17 -17.62
CA GLY A 361 0.59 6.07 -17.42
C GLY A 361 0.94 7.57 -17.41
N ALA A 362 2.15 7.98 -17.83
CA ALA A 362 2.68 9.32 -17.58
C ALA A 362 1.73 10.44 -18.03
N GLN A 363 1.22 10.41 -19.26
CA GLN A 363 0.37 11.48 -19.77
C GLN A 363 -0.90 11.67 -18.93
N ARG A 364 -1.53 10.57 -18.53
CA ARG A 364 -2.76 10.61 -17.72
C ARG A 364 -2.47 11.07 -16.29
N LEU A 365 -1.41 10.55 -15.69
CA LEU A 365 -0.99 10.94 -14.34
C LEU A 365 -0.52 12.41 -14.27
N ASP A 366 0.15 12.92 -15.30
CA ASP A 366 0.55 14.33 -15.35
C ASP A 366 -0.69 15.25 -15.38
N GLN A 367 -1.71 14.88 -16.15
CA GLN A 367 -2.98 15.60 -16.18
C GLN A 367 -3.73 15.48 -14.85
N PHE A 368 -3.77 14.29 -14.27
CA PHE A 368 -4.39 14.04 -12.95
C PHE A 368 -3.76 14.95 -11.87
N GLU A 369 -2.42 14.96 -11.78
CA GLU A 369 -1.70 15.78 -10.81
C GLU A 369 -1.89 17.29 -11.05
N ALA A 370 -1.94 17.73 -12.30
CA ALA A 370 -2.22 19.13 -12.62
C ALA A 370 -3.62 19.55 -12.13
N ILE A 371 -4.64 18.71 -12.33
CA ILE A 371 -5.99 18.94 -11.83
C ILE A 371 -5.99 18.96 -10.29
N ARG A 372 -5.38 17.95 -9.65
CA ARG A 372 -5.34 17.83 -8.18
C ARG A 372 -4.66 19.02 -7.50
N ARG A 373 -3.53 19.47 -8.00
CA ARG A 373 -2.78 20.61 -7.44
C ARG A 373 -3.53 21.95 -7.60
N GLY A 374 -4.39 22.08 -8.59
CA GLY A 374 -5.25 23.24 -8.79
C GLY A 374 -6.49 23.25 -7.90
N THR A 375 -6.70 22.19 -7.10
CA THR A 375 -7.93 21.96 -6.34
C THR A 375 -7.63 21.87 -4.85
N LYS A 376 -8.43 22.58 -4.02
CA LYS A 376 -8.49 22.30 -2.58
C LYS A 376 -9.38 21.06 -2.42
N LEU A 377 -8.78 19.89 -2.16
CA LEU A 377 -9.53 18.66 -1.97
C LEU A 377 -10.43 18.76 -0.73
N ALA A 378 -11.65 18.29 -0.86
CA ALA A 378 -12.55 18.17 0.27
C ALA A 378 -12.02 17.08 1.24
N ALA A 379 -12.16 17.30 2.54
CA ALA A 379 -11.94 16.25 3.53
C ALA A 379 -12.82 15.03 3.18
N PRO A 380 -12.34 13.80 3.35
CA PRO A 380 -13.14 12.63 3.04
C PRO A 380 -14.43 12.64 3.86
N PRO A 381 -15.57 12.28 3.26
CA PRO A 381 -16.81 12.16 4.01
C PRO A 381 -16.62 11.10 5.11
N SER A 382 -17.01 11.44 6.32
CA SER A 382 -17.11 10.46 7.41
C SER A 382 -17.99 9.32 6.94
N ILE A 383 -17.47 8.10 6.96
CA ILE A 383 -18.24 6.90 6.58
C ILE A 383 -19.24 6.63 7.70
N THR A 384 -20.43 7.21 7.58
CA THR A 384 -21.61 6.71 8.28
C THR A 384 -22.21 5.64 7.38
N LYS A 385 -22.08 4.38 7.76
CA LYS A 385 -22.91 3.33 7.18
C LYS A 385 -24.37 3.64 7.49
N GLN A 386 -25.21 3.84 6.45
CA GLN A 386 -26.64 3.67 6.54
C GLN A 386 -26.97 2.19 6.53
#